data_5839b6ee0d74c3369dc2ebcf55100c0a
#
_entry.id   5839b6ee0d74c3369dc2ebcf55100c0a
#
_cell.length_a   1.000
_cell.length_b   1.000
_cell.length_c   1.000
_cell.angle_alpha   90.00
_cell.angle_beta   90.00
_cell.angle_gamma   90.00
#
_symmetry.space_group_name_H-M   'P 1'
#
loop_
_entity.id
_entity.type
_entity.pdbx_description
1 polymer ?
#
loop_
_entity_poly.entity_id
_entity_poly.type
_entity_poly.pdbx_seq_one_letter_code
_entity_poly.pdbx_strand_id
1 'polypeptide(L)'
;MGIVNITPDSFYNGSRNMDISGKVLVDKTLERVERMLEEGAGYIDIGACSTRPGAECVDAAGEWKRLKAVLKPIRETVPPDVKISIDTFRWDIISRTLDEIGEVTVNDISAGEDDLNMLPGVAANALEYIAMHKKGVPADMQSRCDYKYGVVEAVKEYFRAFEEKAGAMGIGNWILDPGFGFAKTVEQNYELLDHLEEFCSGSRRVLVGISRKSMIYKTLGTTPEDPRTLEKTSELHRIALDKGAAILRVHDVAEAVALLR
;
A
#
# COMPACT_ATOMS: atom_id res chain seq x y z
N MET A 1 -1.81 -5.26 -7.77
CA MET A 1 -1.04 -4.01 -7.53
C MET A 1 0.38 -4.37 -7.15
N GLY A 2 1.34 -4.06 -8.04
CA GLY A 2 2.76 -4.37 -7.84
C GLY A 2 3.49 -3.28 -7.07
N ILE A 3 4.28 -3.65 -6.06
CA ILE A 3 4.99 -2.72 -5.17
C ILE A 3 6.37 -2.34 -5.73
N VAL A 4 6.61 -1.05 -5.91
CA VAL A 4 7.89 -0.46 -6.33
C VAL A 4 8.41 0.48 -5.26
N ASN A 5 9.30 -0.01 -4.38
CA ASN A 5 9.89 0.78 -3.31
C ASN A 5 11.19 1.45 -3.77
N ILE A 6 11.23 2.79 -3.71
CA ILE A 6 12.42 3.61 -3.95
C ILE A 6 13.03 3.97 -2.58
N THR A 7 13.36 2.94 -1.81
CA THR A 7 13.93 3.09 -0.46
C THR A 7 15.16 2.19 -0.31
N PRO A 8 16.17 2.59 0.50
CA PRO A 8 17.33 1.75 0.78
C PRO A 8 16.96 0.50 1.59
N ASP A 9 15.87 0.56 2.38
CA ASP A 9 15.46 -0.42 3.37
C ASP A 9 14.25 -1.26 2.93
N SER A 10 14.22 -1.78 1.71
CA SER A 10 13.15 -2.67 1.28
C SER A 10 13.14 -3.98 2.09
N PHE A 11 11.94 -4.50 2.56
CA PHE A 11 11.80 -5.76 3.34
C PHE A 11 12.38 -6.96 2.61
N TYR A 12 12.29 -6.91 1.30
CA TYR A 12 12.76 -7.94 0.40
C TYR A 12 13.96 -7.39 -0.38
N ASN A 13 15.14 -7.99 -0.19
CA ASN A 13 16.39 -7.55 -0.84
C ASN A 13 16.26 -7.46 -2.36
N GLY A 14 15.44 -8.32 -2.97
CA GLY A 14 15.14 -8.30 -4.41
C GLY A 14 14.35 -7.08 -4.89
N SER A 15 13.78 -6.26 -3.98
CA SER A 15 12.99 -5.08 -4.31
C SER A 15 13.72 -3.74 -4.09
N ARG A 16 15.03 -3.76 -3.83
CA ARG A 16 15.81 -2.53 -3.62
C ARG A 16 16.10 -1.85 -4.96
N ASN A 17 15.58 -0.63 -5.10
CA ASN A 17 15.75 0.23 -6.27
C ASN A 17 16.72 1.41 -5.99
N MET A 18 17.52 1.32 -4.94
CA MET A 18 18.56 2.27 -4.58
C MET A 18 19.87 1.55 -4.29
N ASP A 19 21.00 2.19 -4.61
CA ASP A 19 22.32 1.72 -4.22
C ASP A 19 22.67 2.11 -2.78
N ILE A 20 23.83 1.64 -2.32
CA ILE A 20 24.33 1.91 -0.95
C ILE A 20 24.68 3.39 -0.70
N SER A 21 24.82 4.19 -1.76
CA SER A 21 25.05 5.64 -1.67
C SER A 21 23.75 6.45 -1.61
N GLY A 22 22.59 5.79 -1.71
CA GLY A 22 21.29 6.44 -1.74
C GLY A 22 20.92 6.98 -3.14
N LYS A 23 21.60 6.55 -4.20
CA LYS A 23 21.24 6.88 -5.58
C LYS A 23 20.16 5.94 -6.09
N VAL A 24 19.13 6.50 -6.72
CA VAL A 24 18.06 5.74 -7.35
C VAL A 24 18.60 5.03 -8.61
N LEU A 25 18.32 3.74 -8.71
CA LEU A 25 18.69 2.88 -9.84
C LEU A 25 17.53 2.86 -10.84
N VAL A 26 17.47 3.88 -11.71
CA VAL A 26 16.34 4.08 -12.64
C VAL A 26 16.12 2.88 -13.53
N ASP A 27 17.17 2.39 -14.22
CA ASP A 27 17.07 1.25 -15.14
C ASP A 27 16.54 -0.01 -14.45
N LYS A 28 17.07 -0.32 -13.25
CA LYS A 28 16.60 -1.45 -12.46
C LYS A 28 15.12 -1.28 -12.01
N THR A 29 14.72 -0.04 -11.75
CA THR A 29 13.33 0.26 -11.41
C THR A 29 12.42 0.01 -12.60
N LEU A 30 12.83 0.43 -13.79
CA LEU A 30 12.08 0.21 -15.03
C LEU A 30 12.00 -1.28 -15.39
N GLU A 31 13.11 -2.01 -15.35
CA GLU A 31 13.11 -3.48 -15.55
C GLU A 31 12.13 -4.20 -14.60
N ARG A 32 12.01 -3.71 -13.38
CA ARG A 32 11.05 -4.24 -12.41
C ARG A 32 9.61 -3.90 -12.80
N VAL A 33 9.35 -2.66 -13.23
CA VAL A 33 8.02 -2.23 -13.69
C VAL A 33 7.60 -3.02 -14.92
N GLU A 34 8.47 -3.12 -15.92
CA GLU A 34 8.23 -3.90 -17.15
C GLU A 34 7.85 -5.35 -16.83
N ARG A 35 8.63 -6.00 -15.97
CA ARG A 35 8.31 -7.36 -15.51
C ARG A 35 6.95 -7.46 -14.85
N MET A 36 6.61 -6.52 -13.95
CA MET A 36 5.28 -6.51 -13.30
C MET A 36 4.14 -6.33 -14.30
N LEU A 37 4.35 -5.54 -15.36
CA LEU A 37 3.39 -5.36 -16.44
C LEU A 37 3.22 -6.66 -17.25
N GLU A 38 4.31 -7.33 -17.62
CA GLU A 38 4.31 -8.63 -18.29
C GLU A 38 3.62 -9.72 -17.44
N GLU A 39 3.80 -9.67 -16.12
CA GLU A 39 3.15 -10.55 -15.15
C GLU A 39 1.64 -10.24 -14.96
N GLY A 40 1.13 -9.11 -15.49
CA GLY A 40 -0.28 -8.73 -15.47
C GLY A 40 -0.70 -7.82 -14.31
N ALA A 41 0.18 -6.96 -13.83
CA ALA A 41 -0.18 -5.95 -12.84
C ALA A 41 -1.17 -4.92 -13.41
N GLY A 42 -2.31 -4.69 -12.72
CA GLY A 42 -3.26 -3.62 -13.06
C GLY A 42 -2.95 -2.28 -12.37
N TYR A 43 -2.02 -2.28 -11.42
CA TYR A 43 -1.50 -1.09 -10.74
C TYR A 43 0.00 -1.24 -10.51
N ILE A 44 0.74 -0.12 -10.67
CA ILE A 44 2.13 0.03 -10.23
C ILE A 44 2.14 1.03 -9.08
N ASP A 45 2.47 0.58 -7.86
CA ASP A 45 2.41 1.39 -6.63
C ASP A 45 3.81 1.79 -6.19
N ILE A 46 4.11 3.09 -6.29
CA ILE A 46 5.45 3.65 -6.12
C ILE A 46 5.55 4.35 -4.77
N GLY A 47 6.43 3.87 -3.90
CA GLY A 47 6.71 4.48 -2.59
C GLY A 47 8.18 4.87 -2.44
N ALA A 48 8.45 6.06 -1.90
CA ALA A 48 9.81 6.56 -1.69
C ALA A 48 10.12 6.91 -0.22
N CYS A 49 9.13 6.78 0.67
CA CYS A 49 9.28 6.90 2.11
C CYS A 49 8.98 5.54 2.78
N SER A 50 9.88 5.06 3.62
CA SER A 50 9.64 3.82 4.37
C SER A 50 8.73 4.10 5.57
N THR A 51 7.60 3.41 5.63
CA THR A 51 6.64 3.49 6.75
C THR A 51 6.72 2.29 7.69
N ARG A 52 7.83 1.55 7.64
CA ARG A 52 8.09 0.40 8.49
C ARG A 52 8.31 0.80 9.94
N PRO A 53 7.98 -0.08 10.90
CA PRO A 53 8.40 0.11 12.28
C PRO A 53 9.92 0.33 12.37
N GLY A 54 10.33 1.46 12.97
CA GLY A 54 11.74 1.78 13.18
C GLY A 54 12.51 2.29 11.95
N ALA A 55 11.87 2.44 10.79
CA ALA A 55 12.50 3.09 9.65
C ALA A 55 12.59 4.60 9.86
N GLU A 56 13.69 5.19 9.44
CA GLU A 56 13.84 6.64 9.39
C GLU A 56 13.06 7.19 8.20
N CYS A 57 11.99 7.94 8.48
CA CYS A 57 11.18 8.56 7.43
C CYS A 57 11.95 9.76 6.87
N VAL A 58 12.20 9.75 5.56
CA VAL A 58 12.79 10.91 4.88
C VAL A 58 11.83 12.10 4.88
N ASP A 59 12.39 13.32 4.83
CA ASP A 59 11.58 14.52 4.64
C ASP A 59 10.95 14.60 3.23
N ALA A 60 10.04 15.54 3.02
CA ALA A 60 9.34 15.70 1.74
C ALA A 60 10.32 15.98 0.58
N ALA A 61 11.41 16.69 0.83
CA ALA A 61 12.41 17.00 -0.21
C ALA A 61 13.17 15.74 -0.63
N GLY A 62 13.54 14.88 0.33
CA GLY A 62 14.19 13.59 0.08
C GLY A 62 13.27 12.60 -0.63
N GLU A 63 12.00 12.53 -0.22
CA GLU A 63 10.98 11.71 -0.87
C GLU A 63 10.76 12.16 -2.32
N TRP A 64 10.55 13.44 -2.55
CA TRP A 64 10.40 14.00 -3.89
C TRP A 64 11.61 13.73 -4.79
N LYS A 65 12.82 13.94 -4.26
CA LYS A 65 14.05 13.68 -5.02
C LYS A 65 14.13 12.24 -5.53
N ARG A 66 13.68 11.27 -4.72
CA ARG A 66 13.65 9.85 -5.11
C ARG A 66 12.58 9.60 -6.17
N LEU A 67 11.34 10.06 -5.95
CA LEU A 67 10.21 9.88 -6.86
C LEU A 67 10.48 10.53 -8.22
N LYS A 68 10.89 11.80 -8.23
CA LYS A 68 11.12 12.56 -9.47
C LYS A 68 12.07 11.85 -10.43
N ALA A 69 13.04 11.12 -9.92
CA ALA A 69 14.01 10.39 -10.75
C ALA A 69 13.37 9.29 -11.63
N VAL A 70 12.23 8.74 -11.21
CA VAL A 70 11.59 7.58 -11.86
C VAL A 70 10.21 7.87 -12.44
N LEU A 71 9.53 8.94 -12.03
CA LEU A 71 8.12 9.17 -12.39
C LEU A 71 7.90 9.26 -13.90
N LYS A 72 8.63 10.11 -14.63
CA LYS A 72 8.48 10.23 -16.09
C LYS A 72 8.82 8.94 -16.82
N PRO A 73 10.00 8.32 -16.60
CA PRO A 73 10.30 7.03 -17.20
C PRO A 73 9.23 5.97 -16.95
N ILE A 74 8.71 5.87 -15.72
CA ILE A 74 7.63 4.92 -15.40
C ILE A 74 6.35 5.30 -16.15
N ARG A 75 5.97 6.59 -16.21
CA ARG A 75 4.76 7.03 -16.94
C ARG A 75 4.83 6.68 -18.43
N GLU A 76 6.00 6.79 -19.04
CA GLU A 76 6.24 6.44 -20.44
C GLU A 76 6.19 4.92 -20.69
N THR A 77 6.56 4.10 -19.68
CA THR A 77 6.56 2.63 -19.74
C THR A 77 5.17 2.03 -19.46
N VAL A 78 4.40 2.62 -18.53
CA VAL A 78 3.11 2.07 -18.08
C VAL A 78 2.01 2.37 -19.10
N PRO A 79 1.32 1.33 -19.63
CA PRO A 79 0.23 1.53 -20.58
C PRO A 79 -1.00 2.20 -19.94
N PRO A 80 -1.88 2.84 -20.74
CA PRO A 80 -2.99 3.64 -20.24
C PRO A 80 -4.04 2.88 -19.41
N ASP A 81 -4.16 1.58 -19.60
CA ASP A 81 -5.08 0.69 -18.87
C ASP A 81 -4.52 0.22 -17.52
N VAL A 82 -3.24 0.46 -17.25
CA VAL A 82 -2.62 0.21 -15.94
C VAL A 82 -2.48 1.51 -15.17
N LYS A 83 -2.90 1.50 -13.92
CA LYS A 83 -2.86 2.70 -13.06
C LYS A 83 -1.51 2.85 -12.37
N ILE A 84 -1.06 4.09 -12.24
CA ILE A 84 0.07 4.45 -11.37
C ILE A 84 -0.51 4.91 -10.02
N SER A 85 0.00 4.34 -8.94
CA SER A 85 -0.33 4.69 -7.56
C SER A 85 0.90 5.25 -6.86
N ILE A 86 0.71 6.25 -6.00
CA ILE A 86 1.78 6.84 -5.20
C ILE A 86 1.52 6.58 -3.72
N ASP A 87 2.42 5.80 -3.10
CA ASP A 87 2.39 5.47 -1.67
C ASP A 87 3.06 6.61 -0.87
N THR A 88 2.23 7.55 -0.43
CA THR A 88 2.64 8.71 0.38
C THR A 88 1.48 9.24 1.20
N PHE A 89 1.79 9.81 2.36
CA PHE A 89 0.84 10.52 3.22
C PHE A 89 0.97 12.05 3.10
N ARG A 90 1.72 12.56 2.10
CA ARG A 90 1.99 14.00 1.92
C ARG A 90 1.33 14.54 0.67
N TRP A 91 0.45 15.51 0.81
CA TRP A 91 -0.20 16.17 -0.32
C TRP A 91 0.79 16.89 -1.25
N ASP A 92 1.84 17.54 -0.70
CA ASP A 92 2.88 18.19 -1.51
C ASP A 92 3.51 17.22 -2.54
N ILE A 93 3.73 15.97 -2.16
CA ILE A 93 4.24 14.93 -3.05
C ILE A 93 3.23 14.59 -4.16
N ILE A 94 1.96 14.44 -3.81
CA ILE A 94 0.90 14.18 -4.80
C ILE A 94 0.75 15.36 -5.76
N SER A 95 0.68 16.59 -5.25
CA SER A 95 0.56 17.80 -6.08
C SER A 95 1.67 17.89 -7.12
N ARG A 96 2.93 17.72 -6.69
CA ARG A 96 4.09 17.71 -7.61
C ARG A 96 4.05 16.54 -8.59
N THR A 97 3.53 15.38 -8.17
CA THR A 97 3.40 14.22 -9.07
C THR A 97 2.38 14.48 -10.16
N LEU A 98 1.24 15.12 -9.81
CA LEU A 98 0.23 15.53 -10.79
C LEU A 98 0.80 16.50 -11.83
N ASP A 99 1.62 17.47 -11.38
CA ASP A 99 2.31 18.40 -12.29
C ASP A 99 3.33 17.70 -13.22
N GLU A 100 3.96 16.61 -12.74
CA GLU A 100 5.04 15.93 -13.47
C GLU A 100 4.51 14.87 -14.47
N ILE A 101 3.49 14.08 -14.08
CA ILE A 101 3.01 12.91 -14.86
C ILE A 101 1.50 12.81 -15.03
N GLY A 102 0.73 13.78 -14.54
CA GLY A 102 -0.73 13.77 -14.59
C GLY A 102 -1.39 12.88 -13.53
N GLU A 103 -2.58 12.41 -13.81
CA GLU A 103 -3.44 11.67 -12.88
C GLU A 103 -2.79 10.40 -12.32
N VAL A 104 -2.93 10.20 -11.00
CA VAL A 104 -2.49 9.02 -10.26
C VAL A 104 -3.53 8.60 -9.22
N THR A 105 -3.43 7.35 -8.75
CA THR A 105 -4.11 6.89 -7.53
C THR A 105 -3.26 7.31 -6.32
N VAL A 106 -3.89 7.82 -5.28
CA VAL A 106 -3.22 8.14 -4.02
C VAL A 106 -3.35 6.96 -3.06
N ASN A 107 -2.23 6.39 -2.61
CA ASN A 107 -2.21 5.35 -1.60
C ASN A 107 -1.69 5.94 -0.28
N ASP A 108 -2.62 6.29 0.63
CA ASP A 108 -2.31 6.99 1.86
C ASP A 108 -2.54 6.11 3.10
N ILE A 109 -1.45 5.72 3.75
CA ILE A 109 -1.46 4.92 4.98
C ILE A 109 -2.16 5.62 6.15
N SER A 110 -2.41 6.93 6.05
CA SER A 110 -2.98 7.74 7.14
C SER A 110 -4.45 8.12 6.93
N ALA A 111 -5.04 7.79 5.79
CA ALA A 111 -6.38 8.24 5.41
C ALA A 111 -6.59 9.76 5.63
N GLY A 112 -5.57 10.56 5.31
CA GLY A 112 -5.57 12.02 5.43
C GLY A 112 -5.39 12.55 6.87
N GLU A 113 -4.97 11.72 7.81
CA GLU A 113 -4.75 12.15 9.20
C GLU A 113 -3.39 12.84 9.40
N ASP A 114 -2.36 12.44 8.63
CA ASP A 114 -1.00 12.97 8.76
C ASP A 114 -0.78 14.25 7.95
N ASP A 115 -1.65 14.55 6.98
CA ASP A 115 -1.63 15.80 6.20
C ASP A 115 -3.05 16.32 5.96
N LEU A 116 -3.40 17.44 6.59
CA LEU A 116 -4.73 18.06 6.48
C LEU A 116 -5.08 18.55 5.08
N ASN A 117 -4.10 18.71 4.17
CA ASN A 117 -4.32 19.08 2.78
C ASN A 117 -4.60 17.86 1.88
N MET A 118 -4.36 16.64 2.35
CA MET A 118 -4.52 15.43 1.55
C MET A 118 -5.95 15.29 1.01
N LEU A 119 -6.95 15.19 1.88
CA LEU A 119 -8.33 14.98 1.44
C LEU A 119 -8.91 16.17 0.65
N PRO A 120 -8.70 17.45 1.01
CA PRO A 120 -9.08 18.57 0.16
C PRO A 120 -8.45 18.51 -1.23
N GLY A 121 -7.18 18.15 -1.32
CA GLY A 121 -6.48 18.00 -2.59
C GLY A 121 -7.02 16.85 -3.44
N VAL A 122 -7.26 15.70 -2.84
CA VAL A 122 -7.89 14.54 -3.49
C VAL A 122 -9.28 14.91 -4.05
N ALA A 123 -10.10 15.59 -3.26
CA ALA A 123 -11.42 16.04 -3.66
C ALA A 123 -11.37 17.03 -4.84
N ALA A 124 -10.50 18.05 -4.75
CA ALA A 124 -10.35 19.09 -5.78
C ALA A 124 -9.90 18.54 -7.13
N ASN A 125 -9.15 17.43 -7.15
CA ASN A 125 -8.63 16.78 -8.36
C ASN A 125 -9.39 15.51 -8.73
N ALA A 126 -10.47 15.15 -8.01
CA ALA A 126 -11.28 13.94 -8.23
C ALA A 126 -10.47 12.64 -8.31
N LEU A 127 -9.38 12.52 -7.54
CA LEU A 127 -8.46 11.39 -7.59
C LEU A 127 -9.06 10.12 -6.99
N GLU A 128 -8.63 8.97 -7.48
CA GLU A 128 -8.83 7.70 -6.80
C GLU A 128 -7.95 7.66 -5.54
N TYR A 129 -8.54 7.27 -4.42
CA TYR A 129 -7.88 7.33 -3.12
C TYR A 129 -7.95 6.00 -2.38
N ILE A 130 -6.82 5.52 -1.87
CA ILE A 130 -6.76 4.36 -0.98
C ILE A 130 -6.60 4.87 0.44
N ALA A 131 -7.63 4.63 1.26
CA ALA A 131 -7.65 4.98 2.66
C ALA A 131 -7.29 3.75 3.51
N MET A 132 -6.21 3.84 4.31
CA MET A 132 -5.79 2.74 5.16
C MET A 132 -6.04 3.04 6.64
N HIS A 133 -6.51 2.03 7.37
CA HIS A 133 -6.60 2.09 8.83
C HIS A 133 -5.22 1.88 9.47
N LYS A 134 -4.78 2.86 10.25
CA LYS A 134 -3.65 2.73 11.18
C LYS A 134 -4.01 3.29 12.57
N LYS A 135 -3.18 3.04 13.57
CA LYS A 135 -3.26 3.66 14.90
C LYS A 135 -1.86 4.09 15.31
N GLY A 136 -1.69 5.37 15.62
CA GLY A 136 -0.37 5.96 15.90
C GLY A 136 0.47 6.21 14.65
N VAL A 137 1.76 6.39 14.86
CA VAL A 137 2.76 6.62 13.80
C VAL A 137 3.69 5.39 13.66
N PRO A 138 4.44 5.24 12.57
CA PRO A 138 5.31 4.07 12.37
C PRO A 138 6.27 3.77 13.53
N ALA A 139 6.68 4.80 14.27
CA ALA A 139 7.59 4.66 15.42
C ALA A 139 6.93 3.99 16.64
N ASP A 140 5.62 4.19 16.87
CA ASP A 140 4.92 3.73 18.07
C ASP A 140 3.74 2.78 17.81
N MET A 141 3.35 2.59 16.55
CA MET A 141 2.15 1.83 16.17
C MET A 141 2.12 0.40 16.72
N GLN A 142 3.27 -0.26 16.88
CA GLN A 142 3.33 -1.64 17.38
C GLN A 142 3.03 -1.74 18.89
N SER A 143 3.10 -0.63 19.63
CA SER A 143 2.66 -0.55 21.04
C SER A 143 1.19 -0.18 21.19
N ARG A 144 0.48 0.12 20.09
CA ARG A 144 -0.90 0.59 20.06
C ARG A 144 -1.91 -0.46 19.57
N CYS A 145 -1.57 -1.74 19.73
CA CYS A 145 -2.43 -2.87 19.31
C CYS A 145 -3.61 -3.13 20.30
N ASP A 146 -3.98 -2.14 21.09
CA ASP A 146 -5.08 -2.24 22.04
C ASP A 146 -6.41 -1.81 21.38
N TYR A 147 -7.37 -2.74 21.31
CA TYR A 147 -8.70 -2.55 20.72
C TYR A 147 -9.78 -3.02 21.68
N LYS A 148 -10.43 -2.08 22.36
CA LYS A 148 -11.39 -2.34 23.45
C LYS A 148 -12.53 -3.30 23.08
N TYR A 149 -12.98 -3.25 21.83
CA TYR A 149 -14.11 -4.05 21.31
C TYR A 149 -13.69 -5.02 20.18
N GLY A 150 -12.40 -5.35 20.10
CA GLY A 150 -11.83 -6.15 19.03
C GLY A 150 -11.38 -5.31 17.83
N VAL A 151 -10.43 -5.87 17.06
CA VAL A 151 -9.81 -5.16 15.93
C VAL A 151 -10.79 -4.99 14.78
N VAL A 152 -11.66 -5.96 14.52
CA VAL A 152 -12.65 -5.92 13.43
C VAL A 152 -13.62 -4.75 13.61
N GLU A 153 -14.24 -4.64 14.78
CA GLU A 153 -15.18 -3.55 15.05
C GLU A 153 -14.50 -2.17 15.05
N ALA A 154 -13.27 -2.09 15.56
CA ALA A 154 -12.53 -0.82 15.54
C ALA A 154 -12.22 -0.36 14.10
N VAL A 155 -11.83 -1.28 13.20
CA VAL A 155 -11.59 -0.96 11.79
C VAL A 155 -12.89 -0.61 11.07
N LYS A 156 -14.00 -1.29 11.36
CA LYS A 156 -15.33 -0.95 10.81
C LYS A 156 -15.78 0.45 11.24
N GLU A 157 -15.64 0.78 12.53
CA GLU A 157 -15.99 2.10 13.07
C GLU A 157 -15.14 3.20 12.41
N TYR A 158 -13.83 2.95 12.26
CA TYR A 158 -12.93 3.88 11.58
C TYR A 158 -13.40 4.18 10.15
N PHE A 159 -13.77 3.17 9.38
CA PHE A 159 -14.21 3.39 8.00
C PHE A 159 -15.61 3.98 7.88
N ARG A 160 -16.52 3.76 8.85
CA ARG A 160 -17.78 4.50 8.91
C ARG A 160 -17.53 6.00 9.07
N ALA A 161 -16.66 6.37 10.01
CA ALA A 161 -16.28 7.78 10.22
C ALA A 161 -15.55 8.37 9.00
N PHE A 162 -14.67 7.58 8.36
CA PHE A 162 -14.00 8.00 7.14
C PHE A 162 -14.99 8.21 5.99
N GLU A 163 -15.97 7.34 5.80
CA GLU A 163 -16.97 7.46 4.75
C GLU A 163 -17.81 8.74 4.90
N GLU A 164 -18.22 9.07 6.12
CA GLU A 164 -18.92 10.34 6.41
C GLU A 164 -18.03 11.55 6.04
N LYS A 165 -16.77 11.53 6.44
CA LYS A 165 -15.79 12.59 6.16
C LYS A 165 -15.53 12.72 4.64
N ALA A 166 -15.28 11.62 3.96
CA ALA A 166 -15.05 11.56 2.52
C ALA A 166 -16.29 12.05 1.74
N GLY A 167 -17.49 11.60 2.15
CA GLY A 167 -18.75 12.01 1.55
C GLY A 167 -19.01 13.52 1.69
N ALA A 168 -18.74 14.10 2.87
CA ALA A 168 -18.85 15.53 3.09
C ALA A 168 -17.89 16.37 2.22
N MET A 169 -16.77 15.79 1.77
CA MET A 169 -15.80 16.41 0.88
C MET A 169 -16.01 16.07 -0.61
N GLY A 170 -17.01 15.24 -0.95
CA GLY A 170 -17.28 14.81 -2.32
C GLY A 170 -16.31 13.74 -2.84
N ILE A 171 -15.55 13.07 -1.98
CA ILE A 171 -14.63 11.98 -2.35
C ILE A 171 -15.45 10.69 -2.51
N GLY A 172 -15.89 10.40 -3.74
CA GLY A 172 -16.69 9.21 -4.06
C GLY A 172 -15.88 7.99 -4.48
N ASN A 173 -14.68 8.19 -5.04
CA ASN A 173 -13.83 7.11 -5.57
C ASN A 173 -12.70 6.77 -4.61
N TRP A 174 -13.01 5.99 -3.56
CA TRP A 174 -12.00 5.52 -2.62
C TRP A 174 -12.06 4.02 -2.36
N ILE A 175 -10.94 3.45 -1.97
CA ILE A 175 -10.68 2.04 -1.72
C ILE A 175 -10.32 1.89 -0.25
N LEU A 176 -10.85 0.86 0.40
CA LEU A 176 -10.60 0.53 1.79
C LEU A 176 -9.39 -0.40 1.91
N ASP A 177 -8.40 -0.04 2.74
CA ASP A 177 -7.33 -0.94 3.17
C ASP A 177 -7.41 -1.16 4.69
N PRO A 178 -7.71 -2.38 5.20
CA PRO A 178 -7.80 -2.67 6.63
C PRO A 178 -6.49 -2.43 7.39
N GLY A 179 -5.38 -2.22 6.71
CA GLY A 179 -4.08 -1.90 7.30
C GLY A 179 -3.43 -3.08 8.00
N PHE A 180 -3.35 -4.22 7.33
CA PHE A 180 -2.61 -5.38 7.84
C PHE A 180 -1.17 -5.01 8.24
N GLY A 181 -0.74 -5.40 9.44
CA GLY A 181 0.59 -5.12 9.97
C GLY A 181 0.78 -3.72 10.60
N PHE A 182 -0.24 -2.84 10.52
CA PHE A 182 -0.19 -1.50 11.14
C PHE A 182 -0.98 -1.49 12.45
N ALA A 183 -0.31 -1.27 13.57
CA ALA A 183 -0.88 -1.31 14.92
C ALA A 183 -1.73 -2.57 15.21
N LYS A 184 -1.28 -3.71 14.76
CA LYS A 184 -1.99 -4.99 14.93
C LYS A 184 -1.03 -6.11 15.27
N THR A 185 -1.39 -6.96 16.24
CA THR A 185 -0.65 -8.19 16.56
C THR A 185 -0.76 -9.20 15.41
N VAL A 186 -0.02 -10.30 15.50
CA VAL A 186 -0.15 -11.41 14.53
C VAL A 186 -1.57 -11.95 14.55
N GLU A 187 -2.12 -12.20 15.73
CA GLU A 187 -3.47 -12.74 15.94
C GLU A 187 -4.54 -11.82 15.38
N GLN A 188 -4.43 -10.51 15.65
CA GLN A 188 -5.36 -9.49 15.13
C GLN A 188 -5.33 -9.37 13.61
N ASN A 189 -4.17 -9.58 12.98
CA ASN A 189 -4.10 -9.63 11.52
C ASN A 189 -4.82 -10.86 10.95
N TYR A 190 -4.71 -12.03 11.59
CA TYR A 190 -5.47 -13.22 11.19
C TYR A 190 -6.96 -13.03 11.47
N GLU A 191 -7.35 -12.46 12.60
CA GLU A 191 -8.74 -12.12 12.92
C GLU A 191 -9.36 -11.20 11.84
N LEU A 192 -8.63 -10.16 11.39
CA LEU A 192 -9.08 -9.30 10.30
C LEU A 192 -9.25 -10.06 8.97
N LEU A 193 -8.34 -10.98 8.67
CA LEU A 193 -8.44 -11.79 7.45
C LEU A 193 -9.62 -12.77 7.54
N ASP A 194 -9.84 -13.35 8.72
CA ASP A 194 -10.96 -14.28 8.96
C ASP A 194 -12.34 -13.60 8.86
N HIS A 195 -12.39 -12.27 9.08
CA HIS A 195 -13.60 -11.45 8.97
C HIS A 195 -13.58 -10.47 7.76
N LEU A 196 -12.74 -10.74 6.75
CA LEU A 196 -12.53 -9.81 5.63
C LEU A 196 -13.82 -9.56 4.82
N GLU A 197 -14.69 -10.57 4.70
CA GLU A 197 -15.98 -10.47 4.01
C GLU A 197 -16.89 -9.36 4.59
N GLU A 198 -16.73 -9.00 5.87
CA GLU A 198 -17.50 -7.93 6.49
C GLU A 198 -17.12 -6.54 5.93
N PHE A 199 -15.89 -6.38 5.44
CA PHE A 199 -15.43 -5.16 4.77
C PHE A 199 -15.76 -5.17 3.28
N CYS A 200 -15.87 -6.36 2.67
CA CYS A 200 -16.13 -6.55 1.25
C CYS A 200 -17.63 -6.54 0.90
N SER A 201 -18.53 -6.63 1.90
CA SER A 201 -19.97 -6.67 1.69
C SER A 201 -20.59 -5.34 1.25
N GLY A 202 -19.85 -4.23 1.33
CA GLY A 202 -20.27 -2.90 0.93
C GLY A 202 -20.01 -2.59 -0.56
N SER A 203 -20.26 -1.36 -0.96
CA SER A 203 -20.01 -0.85 -2.32
C SER A 203 -18.53 -0.50 -2.58
N ARG A 204 -17.69 -0.50 -1.54
CA ARG A 204 -16.28 -0.10 -1.66
C ARG A 204 -15.41 -1.29 -2.01
N ARG A 205 -14.46 -1.07 -2.90
CA ARG A 205 -13.40 -2.05 -3.16
C ARG A 205 -12.50 -2.15 -1.95
N VAL A 206 -12.04 -3.36 -1.63
CA VAL A 206 -11.12 -3.63 -0.54
C VAL A 206 -9.76 -4.02 -1.09
N LEU A 207 -8.72 -3.35 -0.61
CA LEU A 207 -7.33 -3.67 -0.89
C LEU A 207 -6.75 -4.48 0.28
N VAL A 208 -6.03 -5.55 -0.05
CA VAL A 208 -5.34 -6.39 0.93
C VAL A 208 -3.83 -6.37 0.69
N GLY A 209 -3.09 -5.85 1.66
CA GLY A 209 -1.64 -5.75 1.63
C GLY A 209 -0.97 -6.65 2.67
N ILE A 210 -0.92 -7.96 2.46
CA ILE A 210 -0.31 -8.94 3.39
C ILE A 210 1.00 -9.53 2.87
N SER A 211 1.39 -9.24 1.63
CA SER A 211 2.54 -9.84 0.96
C SER A 211 3.82 -9.78 1.80
N ARG A 212 4.33 -10.96 2.17
CA ARG A 212 5.57 -11.16 2.95
C ARG A 212 5.61 -10.41 4.28
N LYS A 213 4.44 -10.06 4.87
CA LYS A 213 4.37 -9.32 6.14
C LYS A 213 4.67 -10.19 7.35
N SER A 214 4.98 -9.53 8.46
CA SER A 214 5.42 -10.17 9.71
C SER A 214 4.42 -11.16 10.29
N MET A 215 3.13 -10.98 10.06
CA MET A 215 2.12 -11.97 10.44
C MET A 215 2.40 -13.36 9.85
N ILE A 216 3.00 -13.42 8.65
CA ILE A 216 3.29 -14.67 7.94
C ILE A 216 4.61 -15.28 8.44
N TYR A 217 5.72 -14.57 8.26
CA TYR A 217 7.04 -15.16 8.56
C TYR A 217 7.27 -15.40 10.05
N LYS A 218 6.65 -14.60 10.96
CA LYS A 218 6.70 -14.84 12.40
C LYS A 218 5.94 -16.11 12.79
N THR A 219 4.76 -16.35 12.21
CA THR A 219 3.99 -17.58 12.44
C THR A 219 4.75 -18.82 11.96
N LEU A 220 5.51 -18.69 10.87
CA LEU A 220 6.33 -19.78 10.31
C LEU A 220 7.70 -19.93 11.01
N GLY A 221 8.07 -18.99 11.88
CA GLY A 221 9.40 -18.95 12.47
C GLY A 221 10.52 -18.78 11.45
N THR A 222 10.31 -17.93 10.42
CA THR A 222 11.19 -17.76 9.28
C THR A 222 11.44 -16.28 8.94
N THR A 223 11.87 -15.97 7.72
CA THR A 223 12.15 -14.60 7.21
C THR A 223 11.25 -14.24 6.03
N PRO A 224 11.16 -12.95 5.65
CA PRO A 224 10.41 -12.53 4.46
C PRO A 224 10.91 -13.17 3.16
N GLU A 225 12.20 -13.54 3.08
CA GLU A 225 12.86 -14.11 1.90
C GLU A 225 12.63 -15.63 1.77
N ASP A 226 12.26 -16.32 2.85
CA ASP A 226 12.04 -17.77 2.83
C ASP A 226 10.94 -18.15 1.82
N PRO A 227 11.15 -19.15 0.95
CA PRO A 227 10.14 -19.63 0.01
C PRO A 227 8.80 -19.99 0.68
N ARG A 228 8.82 -20.54 1.90
CA ARG A 228 7.62 -20.87 2.67
C ARG A 228 6.78 -19.63 3.00
N THR A 229 7.42 -18.46 3.14
CA THR A 229 6.72 -17.18 3.33
C THR A 229 5.95 -16.79 2.06
N LEU A 230 6.48 -17.05 0.86
CA LEU A 230 5.78 -16.83 -0.40
C LEU A 230 4.60 -17.80 -0.56
N GLU A 231 4.83 -19.10 -0.31
CA GLU A 231 3.77 -20.11 -0.37
C GLU A 231 2.61 -19.74 0.56
N LYS A 232 2.90 -19.42 1.81
CA LYS A 232 1.89 -18.98 2.78
C LYS A 232 1.23 -17.65 2.41
N THR A 233 1.97 -16.73 1.81
CA THR A 233 1.40 -15.48 1.26
C THR A 233 0.34 -15.80 0.20
N SER A 234 0.63 -16.73 -0.72
CA SER A 234 -0.30 -17.14 -1.78
C SER A 234 -1.55 -17.81 -1.23
N GLU A 235 -1.43 -18.68 -0.20
CA GLU A 235 -2.58 -19.25 0.49
C GLU A 235 -3.49 -18.18 1.10
N LEU A 236 -2.91 -17.21 1.82
CA LEU A 236 -3.67 -16.13 2.46
C LEU A 236 -4.26 -15.16 1.43
N HIS A 237 -3.59 -14.94 0.28
CA HIS A 237 -4.16 -14.18 -0.84
C HIS A 237 -5.38 -14.90 -1.43
N ARG A 238 -5.36 -16.23 -1.57
CA ARG A 238 -6.52 -17.00 -2.00
C ARG A 238 -7.70 -16.78 -1.05
N ILE A 239 -7.47 -16.90 0.26
CA ILE A 239 -8.50 -16.63 1.28
C ILE A 239 -9.05 -15.22 1.14
N ALA A 240 -8.18 -14.22 0.94
CA ALA A 240 -8.61 -12.83 0.76
C ALA A 240 -9.49 -12.64 -0.49
N LEU A 241 -9.14 -13.27 -1.61
CA LEU A 241 -9.93 -13.23 -2.84
C LEU A 241 -11.29 -13.94 -2.66
N ASP A 242 -11.31 -15.10 -2.04
CA ASP A 242 -12.54 -15.87 -1.77
C ASP A 242 -13.50 -15.08 -0.85
N LYS A 243 -12.97 -14.19 0.00
CA LYS A 243 -13.73 -13.29 0.86
C LYS A 243 -14.07 -11.94 0.20
N GLY A 244 -13.71 -11.73 -1.07
CA GLY A 244 -14.13 -10.58 -1.86
C GLY A 244 -13.11 -9.43 -1.96
N ALA A 245 -11.84 -9.64 -1.61
CA ALA A 245 -10.80 -8.65 -1.87
C ALA A 245 -10.74 -8.29 -3.36
N ALA A 246 -10.78 -7.00 -3.67
CA ALA A 246 -10.76 -6.50 -5.04
C ALA A 246 -9.33 -6.25 -5.54
N ILE A 247 -8.40 -5.96 -4.65
CA ILE A 247 -7.00 -5.63 -4.98
C ILE A 247 -6.07 -6.33 -3.99
N LEU A 248 -5.08 -7.04 -4.52
CA LEU A 248 -3.94 -7.54 -3.75
C LEU A 248 -2.73 -6.64 -3.99
N ARG A 249 -2.15 -6.06 -2.94
CA ARG A 249 -0.92 -5.26 -3.00
C ARG A 249 0.29 -6.15 -2.68
N VAL A 250 1.13 -6.41 -3.68
CA VAL A 250 2.07 -7.53 -3.66
C VAL A 250 3.49 -7.19 -4.13
N HIS A 251 4.47 -7.94 -3.63
CA HIS A 251 5.83 -7.94 -4.17
C HIS A 251 5.98 -8.90 -5.35
N ASP A 252 5.22 -10.00 -5.36
CA ASP A 252 5.30 -11.13 -6.28
C ASP A 252 4.02 -11.15 -7.14
N VAL A 253 4.09 -10.44 -8.29
CA VAL A 253 2.89 -10.21 -9.14
C VAL A 253 2.44 -11.49 -9.82
N ALA A 254 3.38 -12.26 -10.38
CA ALA A 254 3.08 -13.49 -11.10
C ALA A 254 2.28 -14.48 -10.24
N GLU A 255 2.70 -14.69 -8.98
CA GLU A 255 2.05 -15.58 -8.03
C GLU A 255 0.64 -15.08 -7.67
N ALA A 256 0.48 -13.77 -7.51
CA ALA A 256 -0.84 -13.20 -7.23
C ALA A 256 -1.79 -13.32 -8.43
N VAL A 257 -1.31 -13.07 -9.65
CA VAL A 257 -2.10 -13.21 -10.89
C VAL A 257 -2.48 -14.66 -11.16
N ALA A 258 -1.62 -15.62 -10.84
CA ALA A 258 -1.94 -17.05 -10.95
C ALA A 258 -3.15 -17.47 -10.10
N LEU A 259 -3.46 -16.71 -9.03
CA LEU A 259 -4.64 -16.96 -8.19
C LEU A 259 -5.96 -16.46 -8.82
N LEU A 260 -5.91 -15.59 -9.84
CA LEU A 260 -7.09 -15.02 -10.51
C LEU A 260 -7.62 -15.90 -11.65
N ARG A 261 -6.88 -16.96 -11.98
CA ARG A 261 -7.22 -17.93 -13.02
C ARG A 261 -7.84 -19.18 -12.39
#